data_262c68dbc8073a922dded2b6a155a461
#
_entry.id   262c68dbc8073a922dded2b6a155a461
#
_cell.length_a   1.000
_cell.length_b   1.000
_cell.length_c   1.000
_cell.angle_alpha   90.00
_cell.angle_beta   90.00
_cell.angle_gamma   90.00
#
_symmetry.space_group_name_H-M   'P 1'
#
loop_
_entity.id
_entity.type
_entity.pdbx_description
1 polymer ?
#
loop_
_entity_poly.entity_id
_entity_poly.type
_entity_poly.pdbx_seq_one_letter_code
_entity_poly.pdbx_strand_id
1 'polypeptide(L)'
;MDTTLVDEKLKEIYLSYRTIAIVGASPDSKKTSNIIMKYLRNTGYKVYPVNPITDNKIIHGEPVNKKLTDIKDHVGIVNVFRPSDEAEEIAKQTIEIGANVSVSYTHLTLPTIPQV
;
A
#
# COMPACT_ATOMS: atom_id res chain seq x y z
N MET A 1 -11.23 22.75 -0.14
CA MET A 1 -10.60 21.86 -1.09
C MET A 1 -11.64 20.94 -1.70
N ASP A 2 -11.57 20.78 -2.99
CA ASP A 2 -12.52 19.93 -3.69
C ASP A 2 -12.11 18.47 -3.56
N THR A 3 -12.85 17.72 -2.75
CA THR A 3 -12.56 16.31 -2.52
C THR A 3 -12.78 15.46 -3.77
N THR A 4 -13.67 15.91 -4.65
CA THR A 4 -13.94 15.20 -5.90
C THR A 4 -12.69 15.15 -6.78
N LEU A 5 -11.96 16.26 -6.84
CA LEU A 5 -10.73 16.33 -7.63
C LEU A 5 -9.66 15.42 -7.06
N VAL A 6 -9.55 15.36 -5.73
CA VAL A 6 -8.59 14.46 -5.07
C VAL A 6 -8.93 13.01 -5.35
N ASP A 7 -10.21 12.65 -5.28
CA ASP A 7 -10.67 11.30 -5.56
C ASP A 7 -10.40 10.89 -7.00
N GLU A 8 -10.58 11.81 -7.94
CA GLU A 8 -10.30 11.55 -9.35
C GLU A 8 -8.81 11.31 -9.60
N LYS A 9 -7.95 12.07 -8.93
CA LYS A 9 -6.52 11.88 -9.01
C LYS A 9 -6.10 10.51 -8.50
N LEU A 10 -6.65 10.10 -7.36
CA LEU A 10 -6.37 8.78 -6.81
C LEU A 10 -6.84 7.67 -7.75
N LYS A 11 -8.02 7.83 -8.35
CA LYS A 11 -8.52 6.87 -9.32
C LYS A 11 -7.58 6.73 -10.51
N GLU A 12 -7.10 7.85 -11.03
CA GLU A 12 -6.16 7.83 -12.14
C GLU A 12 -4.90 7.05 -11.80
N ILE A 13 -4.37 7.27 -10.61
CA ILE A 13 -3.17 6.58 -10.14
C ILE A 13 -3.41 5.08 -10.09
N TYR A 14 -4.50 4.65 -9.46
CA TYR A 14 -4.80 3.23 -9.34
C TYR A 14 -5.14 2.58 -10.67
N LEU A 15 -5.68 3.34 -11.62
CA LEU A 15 -5.95 2.81 -12.95
C LEU A 15 -4.69 2.71 -13.81
N SER A 16 -3.67 3.49 -13.50
CA SER A 16 -2.44 3.54 -14.28
C SER A 16 -1.46 2.41 -13.98
N TYR A 17 -1.59 1.78 -12.82
CA TYR A 17 -0.63 0.77 -12.38
C TYR A 17 -1.36 -0.48 -11.91
N ARG A 18 -0.68 -1.64 -12.00
CA ARG A 18 -1.28 -2.92 -11.62
C ARG A 18 -0.59 -3.59 -10.45
N THR A 19 0.52 -3.03 -9.98
CA THR A 19 1.28 -3.60 -8.87
C THR A 19 1.30 -2.61 -7.71
N ILE A 20 0.98 -3.11 -6.53
CA ILE A 20 0.87 -2.28 -5.32
C ILE A 20 1.58 -2.98 -4.18
N ALA A 21 2.47 -2.25 -3.49
CA ALA A 21 3.04 -2.72 -2.24
C ALA A 21 2.32 -2.02 -1.09
N ILE A 22 1.96 -2.77 -0.06
CA ILE A 22 1.31 -2.21 1.12
C ILE A 22 2.30 -2.30 2.29
N VAL A 23 2.84 -1.15 2.68
CA VAL A 23 3.76 -1.03 3.81
C VAL A 23 2.95 -0.87 5.08
N GLY A 24 3.15 -1.77 6.02
CA GLY A 24 2.31 -1.85 7.21
C GLY A 24 1.13 -2.79 7.02
N ALA A 25 1.26 -3.73 6.09
CA ALA A 25 0.24 -4.75 5.90
C ALA A 25 0.05 -5.55 7.19
N SER A 26 -1.18 -5.88 7.51
CA SER A 26 -1.48 -6.58 8.76
C SER A 26 -2.27 -7.86 8.50
N PRO A 27 -1.96 -8.93 9.25
CA PRO A 27 -2.76 -10.16 9.18
C PRO A 27 -4.12 -10.01 9.89
N ASP A 28 -4.30 -8.94 10.66
CA ASP A 28 -5.54 -8.71 11.41
C ASP A 28 -6.62 -8.17 10.48
N SER A 29 -7.69 -8.95 10.31
CA SER A 29 -8.78 -8.60 9.40
C SER A 29 -9.53 -7.31 9.79
N LYS A 30 -9.30 -6.81 11.00
CA LYS A 30 -9.92 -5.57 11.44
C LYS A 30 -9.12 -4.33 11.08
N LYS A 31 -7.87 -4.50 10.66
CA LYS A 31 -7.03 -3.36 10.32
C LYS A 31 -7.33 -2.86 8.90
N THR A 32 -7.25 -1.54 8.75
CA THR A 32 -7.53 -0.89 7.47
C THR A 32 -6.65 -1.43 6.34
N SER A 33 -5.36 -1.63 6.63
CA SER A 33 -4.43 -2.14 5.60
C SER A 33 -4.84 -3.53 5.12
N ASN A 34 -5.37 -4.37 6.01
CA ASN A 34 -5.82 -5.70 5.64
C ASN A 34 -7.05 -5.62 4.74
N ILE A 35 -8.01 -4.77 5.11
CA ILE A 35 -9.25 -4.59 4.35
C ILE A 35 -8.94 -4.08 2.96
N ILE A 36 -8.09 -3.08 2.86
CA ILE A 36 -7.71 -2.50 1.57
C ILE A 36 -6.94 -3.50 0.72
N MET A 37 -6.04 -4.26 1.32
CA MET A 37 -5.32 -5.28 0.59
C MET A 37 -6.26 -6.30 -0.03
N LYS A 38 -7.22 -6.77 0.75
CA LYS A 38 -8.21 -7.73 0.26
C LYS A 38 -8.98 -7.15 -0.92
N TYR A 39 -9.43 -5.92 -0.77
CA TYR A 39 -10.18 -5.24 -1.82
C TYR A 39 -9.36 -5.13 -3.11
N LEU A 40 -8.12 -4.68 -3.01
CA LEU A 40 -7.27 -4.49 -4.17
C LEU A 40 -6.97 -5.81 -4.87
N ARG A 41 -6.67 -6.86 -4.10
CA ARG A 41 -6.47 -8.19 -4.67
C ARG A 41 -7.70 -8.67 -5.44
N ASN A 42 -8.87 -8.48 -4.84
CA ASN A 42 -10.12 -8.92 -5.47
C ASN A 42 -10.46 -8.10 -6.71
N THR A 43 -9.88 -6.92 -6.82
CA THR A 43 -10.10 -6.03 -7.97
C THR A 43 -9.11 -6.29 -9.11
N GLY A 44 -8.13 -7.18 -8.88
CA GLY A 44 -7.22 -7.59 -9.95
C GLY A 44 -5.81 -7.06 -9.85
N TYR A 45 -5.48 -6.39 -8.75
CA TYR A 45 -4.11 -5.91 -8.54
C TYR A 45 -3.21 -7.02 -8.01
N LYS A 46 -1.94 -6.97 -8.39
CA LYS A 46 -0.92 -7.78 -7.73
C LYS A 46 -0.47 -7.00 -6.51
N VAL A 47 -0.68 -7.54 -5.32
CA VAL A 47 -0.41 -6.83 -4.07
C VAL A 47 0.71 -7.52 -3.30
N TYR A 48 1.67 -6.73 -2.86
CA TYR A 48 2.82 -7.21 -2.09
C TYR A 48 2.73 -6.67 -0.66
N PRO A 49 2.42 -7.53 0.33
CA PRO A 49 2.39 -7.07 1.72
C PRO A 49 3.81 -6.89 2.25
N VAL A 50 4.05 -5.79 2.95
CA VAL A 50 5.34 -5.49 3.57
C VAL A 50 5.13 -5.24 5.05
N ASN A 51 5.77 -6.04 5.89
CA ASN A 51 5.70 -5.88 7.34
C ASN A 51 6.97 -6.47 7.97
N PRO A 52 7.82 -5.65 8.60
CA PRO A 52 9.08 -6.15 9.18
C PRO A 52 8.90 -6.89 10.51
N ILE A 53 7.72 -6.83 11.12
CA ILE A 53 7.51 -7.28 12.50
C ILE A 53 6.70 -8.58 12.59
N THR A 54 5.72 -8.76 11.72
CA THR A 54 4.80 -9.90 11.84
C THR A 54 5.51 -11.24 11.63
N ASP A 55 5.09 -12.24 12.39
CA ASP A 55 5.55 -13.61 12.20
C ASP A 55 4.77 -14.33 11.12
N ASN A 56 3.67 -13.75 10.66
CA ASN A 56 2.89 -14.33 9.58
C ASN A 56 3.69 -14.28 8.29
N LYS A 57 3.74 -15.41 7.59
CA LYS A 57 4.46 -15.51 6.32
C LYS A 57 3.61 -15.16 5.13
N ILE A 58 2.30 -15.20 5.30
CA ILE A 58 1.33 -14.99 4.22
C ILE A 58 0.18 -14.13 4.74
N ILE A 59 -0.24 -13.17 3.94
CA ILE A 59 -1.44 -12.37 4.19
C ILE A 59 -2.27 -12.41 2.91
N HIS A 60 -3.52 -12.82 3.01
CA HIS A 60 -4.42 -12.96 1.86
C HIS A 60 -3.80 -13.74 0.71
N GLY A 61 -3.04 -14.79 1.04
CA GLY A 61 -2.43 -15.63 0.03
C GLY A 61 -1.14 -15.11 -0.59
N GLU A 62 -0.68 -13.93 -0.17
CA GLU A 62 0.55 -13.34 -0.70
C GLU A 62 1.67 -13.43 0.32
N PRO A 63 2.90 -13.74 -0.12
CA PRO A 63 4.02 -13.82 0.81
C PRO A 63 4.37 -12.44 1.36
N VAL A 64 4.64 -12.37 2.66
CA VAL A 64 5.00 -11.13 3.33
C VAL A 64 6.48 -10.85 3.12
N ASN A 65 6.78 -9.63 2.71
CA ASN A 65 8.15 -9.14 2.57
C ASN A 65 8.51 -8.31 3.80
N LYS A 66 9.73 -8.42 4.26
CA LYS A 66 10.17 -7.64 5.42
C LYS A 66 10.44 -6.18 5.06
N LYS A 67 10.89 -5.93 3.85
CA LYS A 67 11.19 -4.58 3.35
C LYS A 67 10.72 -4.46 1.91
N LEU A 68 10.50 -3.22 1.48
CA LEU A 68 10.18 -2.96 0.07
C LEU A 68 11.27 -3.49 -0.86
N THR A 69 12.52 -3.35 -0.45
CA THR A 69 13.65 -3.79 -1.27
C THR A 69 13.75 -5.30 -1.45
N ASP A 70 12.97 -6.06 -0.68
CA ASP A 70 12.91 -7.52 -0.85
C ASP A 70 11.99 -7.93 -2.01
N ILE A 71 11.15 -7.02 -2.49
CA ILE A 71 10.26 -7.29 -3.60
C ILE A 71 11.07 -7.26 -4.90
N LYS A 72 11.00 -8.34 -5.66
CA LYS A 72 11.81 -8.47 -6.88
C LYS A 72 11.15 -7.90 -8.12
N ASP A 73 9.84 -7.83 -8.13
CA ASP A 73 9.09 -7.31 -9.27
C ASP A 73 8.98 -5.79 -9.19
N HIS A 74 8.73 -5.14 -10.31
CA HIS A 74 8.48 -3.71 -10.31
C HIS A 74 7.17 -3.40 -9.60
N VAL A 75 7.20 -2.42 -8.71
CA VAL A 75 6.03 -1.95 -7.98
C VAL A 75 5.68 -0.55 -8.48
N GLY A 76 4.44 -0.39 -8.96
CA GLY A 76 3.99 0.91 -9.42
C GLY A 76 3.57 1.83 -8.29
N ILE A 77 2.81 1.31 -7.35
CA ILE A 77 2.26 2.12 -6.25
C ILE A 77 2.71 1.55 -4.90
N VAL A 78 3.16 2.43 -4.01
CA VAL A 78 3.45 2.07 -2.62
C VAL A 78 2.41 2.74 -1.74
N ASN A 79 1.57 1.92 -1.08
CA ASN A 79 0.60 2.41 -0.10
C ASN A 79 1.20 2.31 1.28
N VAL A 80 1.26 3.42 2.01
CA VAL A 80 1.94 3.49 3.30
C VAL A 80 0.93 3.61 4.43
N PHE A 81 0.92 2.62 5.32
CA PHE A 81 0.06 2.58 6.50
C PHE A 81 0.86 2.62 7.79
N ARG A 82 2.03 3.26 7.76
CA ARG A 82 2.90 3.37 8.94
C ARG A 82 2.92 4.80 9.46
N PRO A 83 3.22 4.99 10.76
CA PRO A 83 3.33 6.34 11.34
C PRO A 83 4.35 7.20 10.59
N SER A 84 4.16 8.51 10.68
CA SER A 84 4.99 9.46 9.93
C SER A 84 6.46 9.47 10.34
N ASP A 85 6.79 8.97 11.54
CA ASP A 85 8.20 8.87 11.97
C ASP A 85 8.97 7.80 11.17
N GLU A 86 8.28 6.90 10.48
CA GLU A 86 8.93 5.92 9.62
C GLU A 86 8.97 6.36 8.16
N ALA A 87 8.43 7.53 7.85
CA ALA A 87 8.25 7.99 6.47
C ALA A 87 9.56 8.13 5.71
N GLU A 88 10.61 8.59 6.39
CA GLU A 88 11.90 8.80 5.74
C GLU A 88 12.51 7.51 5.21
N GLU A 89 12.52 6.48 6.04
CA GLU A 89 13.07 5.20 5.62
C GLU A 89 12.23 4.55 4.53
N ILE A 90 10.91 4.65 4.64
CA ILE A 90 10.00 4.13 3.62
C ILE A 90 10.19 4.87 2.31
N ALA A 91 10.37 6.19 2.36
CA ALA A 91 10.61 6.99 1.16
C ALA A 91 11.90 6.57 0.47
N LYS A 92 12.96 6.32 1.24
CA LYS A 92 14.23 5.85 0.68
C LYS A 92 14.03 4.53 -0.06
N GLN A 93 13.35 3.58 0.57
CA GLN A 93 13.11 2.29 -0.05
C GLN A 93 12.22 2.41 -1.28
N THR A 94 11.23 3.30 -1.25
CA THR A 94 10.34 3.54 -2.37
C THR A 94 11.11 4.05 -3.59
N ILE A 95 12.04 4.98 -3.36
CA ILE A 95 12.89 5.49 -4.41
C ILE A 95 13.84 4.39 -4.93
N GLU A 96 14.41 3.64 -4.01
CA GLU A 96 15.37 2.59 -4.34
C GLU A 96 14.76 1.52 -5.24
N ILE A 97 13.51 1.14 -5.03
CA ILE A 97 12.86 0.15 -5.88
C ILE A 97 12.26 0.74 -7.16
N GLY A 98 12.33 2.06 -7.33
CA GLY A 98 11.84 2.70 -8.54
C GLY A 98 10.33 2.73 -8.66
N ALA A 99 9.61 2.80 -7.54
CA ALA A 99 8.15 2.88 -7.58
C ALA A 99 7.72 4.21 -8.21
N ASN A 100 6.58 4.19 -8.88
CA ASN A 100 6.10 5.37 -9.59
C ASN A 100 5.38 6.35 -8.69
N VAL A 101 4.66 5.84 -7.68
CA VAL A 101 3.82 6.68 -6.82
C VAL A 101 3.86 6.15 -5.40
N SER A 102 3.83 7.05 -4.43
CA SER A 102 3.68 6.70 -3.02
C SER A 102 2.44 7.40 -2.48
N VAL A 103 1.56 6.65 -1.82
CA VAL A 103 0.33 7.18 -1.22
C VAL A 103 0.36 6.86 0.26
N SER A 104 0.29 7.90 1.09
CA SER A 104 0.31 7.72 2.54
C SER A 104 -1.09 7.84 3.12
N TYR A 105 -1.44 6.89 3.97
CA TYR A 105 -2.72 6.90 4.68
C TYR A 105 -2.55 7.27 6.15
N THR A 106 -1.36 7.72 6.54
CA THR A 106 -1.03 8.00 7.94
C THR A 106 -1.94 9.07 8.56
N HIS A 107 -2.26 10.08 7.78
CA HIS A 107 -3.07 11.21 8.26
C HIS A 107 -4.49 11.20 7.74
N LEU A 108 -4.87 10.16 7.02
CA LEU A 108 -6.20 10.10 6.43
C LEU A 108 -7.16 9.38 7.36
N THR A 109 -8.37 9.89 7.45
CA THR A 109 -9.44 9.18 8.11
C THR A 109 -10.00 8.15 7.15
N LEU A 110 -10.64 7.11 7.69
CA LEU A 110 -11.21 6.05 6.87
C LEU A 110 -12.11 6.55 5.74
N PRO A 111 -12.98 7.55 5.97
CA PRO A 111 -13.86 8.00 4.90
C PRO A 111 -13.15 8.56 3.68
N THR A 112 -11.88 8.95 3.81
CA THR A 112 -11.14 9.49 2.69
C THR A 112 -10.45 8.42 1.87
N ILE A 113 -10.45 7.19 2.34
CA ILE A 113 -9.95 6.07 1.56
C ILE A 113 -10.98 5.81 0.46
N PRO A 114 -10.54 5.66 -0.79
CA PRO A 114 -11.48 5.48 -1.89
C PRO A 114 -12.44 4.34 -1.61
N GLN A 115 -13.71 4.65 -1.67
CA GLN A 115 -14.79 3.67 -1.54
C GLN A 115 -15.06 3.09 -2.92
N VAL A 116 -14.09 2.46 -3.44
CA VAL A 116 -14.12 2.07 -4.83
C VAL A 116 -15.03 0.91 -5.07
#